data_f6b5dbd6f22292fc1aa34f6dd5cfb5ac
#
_entry.id   f6b5dbd6f22292fc1aa34f6dd5cfb5ac
#
_cell.length_a   1.000
_cell.length_b   1.000
_cell.length_c   1.000
_cell.angle_alpha   90.00
_cell.angle_beta   90.00
_cell.angle_gamma   90.00
#
_symmetry.space_group_name_H-M   'P 1'
#
loop_
_entity.id
_entity.type
_entity.pdbx_description
1 polymer ?
#
loop_
_entity_poly.entity_id
_entity_poly.type
_entity_poly.pdbx_seq_one_letter_code
_entity_poly.pdbx_strand_id
1 'polypeptide(L)'
;MFSGIVEKMAQVVKIETEQTNKHFTLRNPFGEALSIDQSIAHNGVCLTVVKIEGDLYTVTAMQETLRLTNLDLLKEGDWVNIERSMLLGGGRLDGHIVQGHVDQKAQCIEVKETDGSWYYRFEYESDRTMIERGYFCVDKGSVTINGVSLTVCEPDVVDNKGYVSVCIIPYTHEETNFKYIKEGTIVNIEFDILGKYLSRMSQLLK
;
A
#
# COMPACT_ATOMS: atom_id res chain seq x y z
N MET A 1 1.99 3.10 12.34
CA MET A 1 1.65 1.65 12.31
C MET A 1 0.22 1.48 11.90
N PHE A 2 -0.06 0.54 11.02
CA PHE A 2 -1.34 0.25 10.39
C PHE A 2 -1.59 -1.25 10.45
N SER A 3 -2.80 -1.67 10.12
CA SER A 3 -3.22 -3.08 10.08
C SER A 3 -3.35 -3.63 8.65
N GLY A 4 -3.39 -2.73 7.66
CA GLY A 4 -3.71 -3.06 6.28
C GLY A 4 -5.21 -3.28 6.03
N ILE A 5 -6.03 -2.83 6.96
CA ILE A 5 -7.49 -2.79 6.79
C ILE A 5 -7.88 -1.37 6.38
N VAL A 6 -8.19 -1.21 5.10
CA VAL A 6 -8.61 0.08 4.55
C VAL A 6 -9.90 0.53 5.20
N GLU A 7 -9.91 1.73 5.78
CA GLU A 7 -11.10 2.28 6.43
C GLU A 7 -12.03 2.95 5.42
N LYS A 8 -11.46 3.68 4.46
CA LYS A 8 -12.17 4.45 3.44
C LYS A 8 -11.31 4.63 2.19
N MET A 9 -11.92 5.14 1.13
CA MET A 9 -11.21 5.75 0.02
C MET A 9 -11.34 7.28 0.10
N ALA A 10 -10.30 8.00 -0.31
CA ALA A 10 -10.31 9.45 -0.45
C ALA A 10 -10.01 9.84 -1.89
N GLN A 11 -10.71 10.89 -2.37
CA GLN A 11 -10.45 11.44 -3.70
C GLN A 11 -9.37 12.50 -3.64
N VAL A 12 -8.41 12.43 -4.56
CA VAL A 12 -7.40 13.48 -4.78
C VAL A 12 -8.09 14.67 -5.43
N VAL A 13 -8.10 15.81 -4.75
CA VAL A 13 -8.75 17.05 -5.22
C VAL A 13 -7.76 17.97 -5.91
N LYS A 14 -6.52 18.03 -5.38
CA LYS A 14 -5.47 18.91 -5.91
C LYS A 14 -4.11 18.29 -5.70
N ILE A 15 -3.19 18.53 -6.65
CA ILE A 15 -1.79 18.15 -6.57
C ILE A 15 -0.93 19.38 -6.85
N GLU A 16 -0.06 19.75 -5.91
CA GLU A 16 0.88 20.85 -6.05
C GLU A 16 2.31 20.35 -5.92
N THR A 17 3.18 20.83 -6.81
CA THR A 17 4.60 20.50 -6.74
C THR A 17 5.36 21.68 -6.14
N GLU A 18 6.12 21.41 -5.10
CA GLU A 18 7.04 22.36 -4.48
C GLU A 18 8.45 21.77 -4.47
N GLN A 19 9.32 22.27 -5.33
CA GLN A 19 10.67 21.75 -5.57
C GLN A 19 10.60 20.25 -5.98
N THR A 20 11.06 19.34 -5.12
CA THR A 20 11.04 17.88 -5.34
C THR A 20 9.90 17.16 -4.64
N ASN A 21 9.08 17.90 -3.88
CA ASN A 21 7.96 17.37 -3.13
C ASN A 21 6.64 17.54 -3.89
N LYS A 22 5.68 16.66 -3.61
CA LYS A 22 4.29 16.85 -4.02
C LYS A 22 3.38 16.93 -2.80
N HIS A 23 2.50 17.91 -2.82
CA HIS A 23 1.44 18.09 -1.84
C HIS A 23 0.15 17.55 -2.46
N PHE A 24 -0.47 16.61 -1.78
CA PHE A 24 -1.75 16.03 -2.17
C PHE A 24 -2.82 16.57 -1.24
N THR A 25 -3.79 17.27 -1.80
CA THR A 25 -5.00 17.67 -1.08
C THR A 25 -6.10 16.69 -1.42
N LEU A 26 -6.69 16.06 -0.40
CA LEU A 26 -7.70 15.04 -0.54
C LEU A 26 -8.97 15.41 0.19
N ARG A 27 -10.10 14.88 -0.26
CA ARG A 27 -11.36 14.97 0.46
C ARG A 27 -11.29 14.12 1.73
N ASN A 28 -11.67 14.73 2.86
CA ASN A 28 -11.62 14.09 4.18
C ASN A 28 -12.89 13.25 4.43
N PRO A 29 -12.82 11.91 4.43
CA PRO A 29 -13.99 11.07 4.68
C PRO A 29 -14.21 10.77 6.17
N PHE A 30 -13.36 11.28 7.08
CA PHE A 30 -13.41 11.04 8.51
C PHE A 30 -14.02 12.21 9.30
N GLY A 31 -14.37 13.32 8.63
CA GLY A 31 -14.88 14.52 9.28
C GLY A 31 -13.89 15.09 10.30
N GLU A 32 -14.38 15.41 11.51
CA GLU A 32 -13.55 16.00 12.59
C GLU A 32 -12.57 15.01 13.24
N ALA A 33 -12.56 13.74 12.81
CA ALA A 33 -11.70 12.71 13.41
C ALA A 33 -10.25 12.72 12.87
N LEU A 34 -9.86 13.72 12.06
CA LEU A 34 -8.47 13.96 11.64
C LEU A 34 -7.86 15.12 12.42
N SER A 35 -6.55 15.03 12.67
CA SER A 35 -5.75 16.10 13.25
C SER A 35 -4.46 16.32 12.45
N ILE A 36 -3.96 17.57 12.51
CA ILE A 36 -2.61 17.89 12.02
C ILE A 36 -1.60 17.02 12.79
N ASP A 37 -0.52 16.64 12.13
CA ASP A 37 0.53 15.75 12.64
C ASP A 37 0.13 14.26 12.76
N GLN A 38 -1.10 13.91 12.40
CA GLN A 38 -1.54 12.51 12.35
C GLN A 38 -0.95 11.80 11.14
N SER A 39 -0.53 10.54 11.35
CA SER A 39 -0.12 9.64 10.26
C SER A 39 -1.33 8.92 9.67
N ILE A 40 -1.43 8.96 8.34
CA ILE A 40 -2.45 8.24 7.54
C ILE A 40 -1.73 7.50 6.42
N ALA A 41 -2.10 6.25 6.15
CA ALA A 41 -1.64 5.50 4.99
C ALA A 41 -2.48 5.88 3.75
N HIS A 42 -1.82 6.21 2.64
CA HIS A 42 -2.39 6.51 1.33
C HIS A 42 -1.88 5.49 0.31
N ASN A 43 -2.74 4.60 -0.17
CA ASN A 43 -2.32 3.42 -0.93
C ASN A 43 -1.15 2.68 -0.23
N GLY A 44 -1.21 2.57 1.10
CA GLY A 44 -0.16 1.95 1.92
C GLY A 44 1.03 2.86 2.24
N VAL A 45 1.08 4.09 1.77
CA VAL A 45 2.17 5.04 2.07
C VAL A 45 1.81 5.88 3.28
N CYS A 46 2.59 5.75 4.35
CA CYS A 46 2.46 6.57 5.55
C CYS A 46 2.85 8.02 5.26
N LEU A 47 1.90 8.93 5.36
CA LEU A 47 2.11 10.37 5.22
C LEU A 47 1.50 11.11 6.41
N THR A 48 2.11 12.25 6.75
CA THR A 48 1.65 13.10 7.84
C THR A 48 0.68 14.16 7.32
N VAL A 49 -0.44 14.37 8.01
CA VAL A 49 -1.37 15.45 7.74
C VAL A 49 -0.70 16.78 8.10
N VAL A 50 -0.51 17.64 7.11
CA VAL A 50 0.15 18.94 7.31
C VAL A 50 -0.84 20.11 7.34
N LYS A 51 -2.05 19.92 6.83
CA LYS A 51 -3.10 20.96 6.77
C LYS A 51 -4.48 20.33 6.76
N ILE A 52 -5.46 21.01 7.36
CA ILE A 52 -6.89 20.68 7.30
C ILE A 52 -7.65 21.96 7.02
N GLU A 53 -8.50 21.98 5.99
CA GLU A 53 -9.33 23.11 5.60
C GLU A 53 -10.74 22.61 5.22
N GLY A 54 -11.71 22.82 6.11
CA GLY A 54 -13.07 22.35 5.91
C GLY A 54 -13.13 20.83 5.76
N ASP A 55 -13.62 20.34 4.63
CA ASP A 55 -13.70 18.93 4.26
C ASP A 55 -12.48 18.41 3.50
N LEU A 56 -11.37 19.14 3.52
CA LEU A 56 -10.12 18.78 2.84
C LEU A 56 -8.97 18.64 3.83
N TYR A 57 -8.04 17.76 3.53
CA TYR A 57 -6.76 17.66 4.21
C TYR A 57 -5.62 17.54 3.20
N THR A 58 -4.42 17.96 3.60
CA THR A 58 -3.22 17.91 2.75
C THR A 58 -2.13 17.09 3.42
N VAL A 59 -1.46 16.28 2.62
CA VAL A 59 -0.27 15.51 2.98
C VAL A 59 0.85 15.81 2.00
N THR A 60 2.10 15.59 2.42
CA THR A 60 3.28 15.86 1.59
C THR A 60 4.07 14.57 1.37
N ALA A 61 4.37 14.25 0.12
CA ALA A 61 5.29 13.18 -0.25
C ALA A 61 6.61 13.76 -0.75
N MET A 62 7.71 13.28 -0.17
CA MET A 62 9.07 13.65 -0.57
C MET A 62 9.51 12.87 -1.82
N GLN A 63 10.56 13.34 -2.49
CA GLN A 63 11.10 12.75 -3.72
C GLN A 63 11.31 11.23 -3.62
N GLU A 64 11.90 10.73 -2.54
CA GLU A 64 12.16 9.29 -2.38
C GLU A 64 10.85 8.48 -2.28
N THR A 65 9.85 9.01 -1.59
CA THR A 65 8.52 8.41 -1.52
C THR A 65 7.87 8.36 -2.91
N LEU A 66 7.95 9.45 -3.67
CA LEU A 66 7.42 9.52 -5.04
C LEU A 66 8.11 8.52 -5.97
N ARG A 67 9.44 8.37 -5.85
CA ARG A 67 10.22 7.42 -6.65
C ARG A 67 9.80 5.96 -6.43
N LEU A 68 9.57 5.58 -5.17
CA LEU A 68 9.28 4.19 -4.77
C LEU A 68 7.82 3.80 -4.91
N THR A 69 6.90 4.78 -5.00
CA THR A 69 5.46 4.52 -4.88
C THR A 69 4.67 4.97 -6.10
N ASN A 70 3.43 4.51 -6.20
CA ASN A 70 2.50 4.93 -7.25
C ASN A 70 1.91 6.34 -7.00
N LEU A 71 2.26 7.01 -5.90
CA LEU A 71 1.77 8.35 -5.62
C LEU A 71 2.19 9.36 -6.70
N ASP A 72 3.37 9.15 -7.32
CA ASP A 72 3.84 10.00 -8.41
C ASP A 72 2.97 9.94 -9.67
N LEU A 73 2.23 8.85 -9.84
CA LEU A 73 1.33 8.61 -10.98
C LEU A 73 -0.08 9.13 -10.77
N LEU A 74 -0.43 9.54 -9.55
CA LEU A 74 -1.76 10.04 -9.21
C LEU A 74 -2.08 11.34 -9.95
N LYS A 75 -3.37 11.48 -10.27
CA LYS A 75 -3.98 12.66 -10.87
C LYS A 75 -5.13 13.16 -10.00
N GLU A 76 -5.49 14.42 -10.19
CA GLU A 76 -6.72 14.96 -9.61
C GLU A 76 -7.93 14.15 -10.11
N GLY A 77 -8.80 13.79 -9.19
CA GLY A 77 -9.94 12.90 -9.42
C GLY A 77 -9.68 11.43 -9.07
N ASP A 78 -8.43 10.98 -8.94
CA ASP A 78 -8.11 9.60 -8.57
C ASP A 78 -8.52 9.29 -7.12
N TRP A 79 -8.79 8.00 -6.87
CA TRP A 79 -9.17 7.48 -5.57
C TRP A 79 -8.03 6.68 -4.96
N VAL A 80 -7.71 6.95 -3.70
CA VAL A 80 -6.69 6.25 -2.93
C VAL A 80 -7.30 5.57 -1.70
N ASN A 81 -6.80 4.39 -1.39
CA ASN A 81 -7.12 3.71 -0.13
C ASN A 81 -6.51 4.48 1.03
N ILE A 82 -7.27 4.69 2.10
CA ILE A 82 -6.77 5.34 3.31
C ILE A 82 -7.09 4.54 4.57
N GLU A 83 -6.11 4.53 5.47
CA GLU A 83 -6.20 3.95 6.80
C GLU A 83 -5.52 4.89 7.79
N ARG A 84 -6.19 5.23 8.89
CA ARG A 84 -5.58 5.98 9.99
C ARG A 84 -4.68 5.06 10.80
N SER A 85 -3.64 5.63 11.42
CA SER A 85 -2.78 4.87 12.33
C SER A 85 -3.57 4.22 13.46
N MET A 86 -3.17 2.98 13.82
CA MET A 86 -3.79 2.23 14.91
C MET A 86 -3.68 2.96 16.25
N LEU A 87 -4.71 2.85 17.07
CA LEU A 87 -4.72 3.33 18.45
C LEU A 87 -4.03 2.31 19.37
N LEU A 88 -3.19 2.77 20.29
CA LEU A 88 -2.63 1.92 21.34
C LEU A 88 -3.74 1.49 22.29
N GLY A 89 -3.94 0.17 22.41
CA GLY A 89 -4.97 -0.42 23.29
C GLY A 89 -6.39 -0.39 22.73
N GLY A 90 -6.59 -0.02 21.46
CA GLY A 90 -7.92 0.29 20.91
C GLY A 90 -8.49 -0.66 19.86
N GLY A 91 -7.91 -1.83 19.59
CA GLY A 91 -8.48 -2.63 18.50
C GLY A 91 -7.84 -4.00 18.30
N ARG A 92 -8.46 -4.78 17.42
CA ARG A 92 -7.90 -6.04 16.92
C ARG A 92 -6.96 -5.76 15.77
N LEU A 93 -5.95 -6.60 15.59
CA LEU A 93 -5.13 -6.63 14.38
C LEU A 93 -5.77 -7.63 13.40
N ASP A 94 -6.73 -7.14 12.60
CA ASP A 94 -7.47 -7.99 11.65
C ASP A 94 -6.68 -8.29 10.35
N GLY A 95 -5.61 -7.54 10.08
CA GLY A 95 -4.65 -7.80 9.01
C GLY A 95 -3.31 -8.31 9.55
N HIS A 96 -2.23 -7.61 9.22
CA HIS A 96 -0.88 -7.87 9.77
C HIS A 96 -0.21 -6.56 10.17
N ILE A 97 1.03 -6.63 10.67
CA ILE A 97 1.78 -5.43 11.07
C ILE A 97 2.25 -4.69 9.82
N VAL A 98 1.58 -3.61 9.47
CA VAL A 98 1.89 -2.75 8.33
C VAL A 98 2.51 -1.45 8.81
N GLN A 99 3.65 -1.08 8.24
CA GLN A 99 4.36 0.14 8.63
C GLN A 99 3.90 1.37 7.84
N GLY A 100 3.38 1.15 6.63
CA GLY A 100 3.15 2.20 5.65
C GLY A 100 4.45 2.61 4.94
N HIS A 101 5.43 1.73 4.93
CA HIS A 101 6.73 1.93 4.31
C HIS A 101 6.84 1.03 3.07
N VAL A 102 6.24 1.50 2.00
CA VAL A 102 6.23 0.82 0.70
C VAL A 102 7.66 0.53 0.23
N ASP A 103 7.91 -0.72 -0.15
CA ASP A 103 9.23 -1.17 -0.58
C ASP A 103 9.49 -0.86 -2.04
N GLN A 104 8.48 -1.04 -2.88
CA GLN A 104 8.56 -0.79 -4.32
C GLN A 104 7.17 -0.75 -4.98
N LYS A 105 7.17 -0.46 -6.26
CA LYS A 105 6.01 -0.62 -7.15
C LYS A 105 5.93 -2.05 -7.67
N ALA A 106 4.69 -2.53 -7.90
CA ALA A 106 4.41 -3.74 -8.63
C ALA A 106 3.42 -3.44 -9.76
N GLN A 107 3.41 -4.27 -10.80
CA GLN A 107 2.46 -4.16 -11.90
C GLN A 107 1.43 -5.27 -11.84
N CYS A 108 0.15 -4.94 -11.93
CA CYS A 108 -0.90 -5.93 -12.13
C CYS A 108 -0.76 -6.54 -13.53
N ILE A 109 -0.56 -7.85 -13.63
CA ILE A 109 -0.39 -8.57 -14.90
C ILE A 109 -1.57 -9.48 -15.25
N GLU A 110 -2.45 -9.72 -14.30
CA GLU A 110 -3.65 -10.53 -14.52
C GLU A 110 -4.75 -10.13 -13.54
N VAL A 111 -6.00 -10.06 -14.04
CA VAL A 111 -7.21 -9.89 -13.23
C VAL A 111 -8.26 -10.88 -13.73
N LYS A 112 -8.85 -11.65 -12.82
CA LYS A 112 -9.93 -12.59 -13.12
C LYS A 112 -11.02 -12.50 -12.06
N GLU A 113 -12.26 -12.42 -12.49
CA GLU A 113 -13.41 -12.67 -11.64
C GLU A 113 -13.70 -14.19 -11.67
N THR A 114 -13.80 -14.81 -10.48
CA THR A 114 -14.04 -16.24 -10.32
C THR A 114 -15.05 -16.47 -9.20
N ASP A 115 -16.21 -17.05 -9.52
CA ASP A 115 -17.23 -17.55 -8.58
C ASP A 115 -17.37 -16.75 -7.24
N GLY A 116 -17.63 -15.43 -7.35
CA GLY A 116 -17.82 -14.56 -6.20
C GLY A 116 -16.55 -14.09 -5.50
N SER A 117 -15.41 -14.19 -6.16
CA SER A 117 -14.14 -13.63 -5.71
C SER A 117 -13.36 -13.04 -6.89
N TRP A 118 -12.33 -12.26 -6.59
CA TRP A 118 -11.46 -11.64 -7.58
C TRP A 118 -10.04 -12.13 -7.38
N TYR A 119 -9.43 -12.64 -8.43
CA TYR A 119 -8.02 -13.02 -8.48
C TYR A 119 -7.22 -11.92 -9.15
N TYR A 120 -6.09 -11.54 -8.53
CA TYR A 120 -5.10 -10.60 -9.06
C TYR A 120 -3.72 -11.22 -9.01
N ARG A 121 -2.92 -11.03 -10.08
CA ARG A 121 -1.52 -11.38 -10.11
C ARG A 121 -0.68 -10.15 -10.37
N PHE A 122 0.38 -9.99 -9.58
CA PHE A 122 1.30 -8.85 -9.66
C PHE A 122 2.72 -9.33 -9.93
N GLU A 123 3.45 -8.54 -10.75
CA GLU A 123 4.87 -8.69 -11.02
C GLU A 123 5.62 -7.53 -10.34
N TYR A 124 6.79 -7.83 -9.75
CA TYR A 124 7.67 -6.85 -9.11
C TYR A 124 9.14 -7.21 -9.31
N GLU A 125 10.07 -6.26 -9.09
CA GLU A 125 11.51 -6.53 -9.16
C GLU A 125 11.95 -7.42 -7.99
N SER A 126 12.73 -8.48 -8.27
CA SER A 126 13.15 -9.45 -7.26
C SER A 126 14.53 -10.03 -7.57
N ASP A 127 15.53 -9.16 -7.64
CA ASP A 127 16.90 -9.61 -7.73
C ASP A 127 17.42 -10.17 -6.39
N ARG A 128 18.61 -10.74 -6.41
CA ARG A 128 19.26 -11.28 -5.22
C ARG A 128 19.36 -10.27 -4.08
N THR A 129 19.66 -9.01 -4.40
CA THR A 129 19.78 -7.94 -3.39
C THR A 129 18.45 -7.65 -2.72
N MET A 130 17.34 -7.65 -3.48
CA MET A 130 16.00 -7.49 -2.96
C MET A 130 15.61 -8.64 -2.04
N ILE A 131 15.87 -9.89 -2.45
CA ILE A 131 15.62 -11.09 -1.64
C ILE A 131 16.42 -11.04 -0.33
N GLU A 132 17.70 -10.66 -0.38
CA GLU A 132 18.55 -10.52 0.79
C GLU A 132 18.03 -9.42 1.76
N ARG A 133 17.30 -8.43 1.28
CA ARG A 133 16.61 -7.42 2.11
C ARG A 133 15.30 -7.92 2.73
N GLY A 134 14.84 -9.12 2.36
CA GLY A 134 13.55 -9.66 2.82
C GLY A 134 12.36 -9.19 1.96
N TYR A 135 12.62 -8.75 0.73
CA TYR A 135 11.59 -8.32 -0.23
C TYR A 135 11.10 -9.51 -1.04
N PHE A 136 10.39 -10.39 -0.36
CA PHE A 136 9.79 -11.60 -0.94
C PHE A 136 8.49 -11.97 -0.23
N CYS A 137 7.65 -12.71 -0.92
CA CYS A 137 6.44 -13.29 -0.37
C CYS A 137 6.66 -14.76 -0.01
N VAL A 138 5.94 -15.24 1.00
CA VAL A 138 5.86 -16.67 1.34
C VAL A 138 4.43 -17.15 1.15
N ASP A 139 4.26 -18.40 0.69
CA ASP A 139 2.93 -18.98 0.50
C ASP A 139 2.13 -18.94 1.81
N LYS A 140 0.87 -18.51 1.73
CA LYS A 140 -0.03 -18.28 2.88
C LYS A 140 0.45 -17.22 3.88
N GLY A 141 1.53 -16.49 3.58
CA GLY A 141 1.95 -15.31 4.34
C GLY A 141 1.08 -14.10 4.02
N SER A 142 1.51 -12.93 4.49
CA SER A 142 0.83 -11.65 4.25
C SER A 142 1.66 -10.74 3.36
N VAL A 143 0.98 -9.94 2.57
CA VAL A 143 1.56 -8.85 1.77
C VAL A 143 0.58 -7.68 1.76
N THR A 144 1.09 -6.48 1.63
CA THR A 144 0.25 -5.29 1.47
C THR A 144 0.30 -4.82 0.02
N ILE A 145 -0.86 -4.73 -0.62
CA ILE A 145 -1.01 -4.15 -1.96
C ILE A 145 -1.90 -2.90 -1.86
N ASN A 146 -1.37 -1.74 -2.25
CA ASN A 146 -2.05 -0.45 -2.07
C ASN A 146 -2.65 -0.26 -0.67
N GLY A 147 -1.94 -0.70 0.38
CA GLY A 147 -2.37 -0.59 1.77
C GLY A 147 -3.35 -1.66 2.23
N VAL A 148 -3.77 -2.58 1.36
CA VAL A 148 -4.67 -3.69 1.74
C VAL A 148 -3.85 -4.90 2.15
N SER A 149 -4.05 -5.41 3.37
CA SER A 149 -3.46 -6.66 3.88
C SER A 149 -4.12 -7.85 3.20
N LEU A 150 -3.33 -8.68 2.53
CA LEU A 150 -3.82 -9.79 1.72
C LEU A 150 -3.01 -11.06 1.99
N THR A 151 -3.69 -12.19 1.88
CA THR A 151 -3.03 -13.50 1.93
C THR A 151 -2.35 -13.79 0.60
N VAL A 152 -1.08 -14.13 0.68
CA VAL A 152 -0.26 -14.52 -0.47
C VAL A 152 -0.70 -15.86 -1.03
N CYS A 153 -0.89 -15.89 -2.34
CA CYS A 153 -1.07 -17.11 -3.14
C CYS A 153 0.02 -17.16 -4.22
N GLU A 154 0.47 -18.35 -4.54
CA GLU A 154 1.36 -18.61 -5.68
C GLU A 154 2.56 -17.64 -5.79
N PRO A 155 3.35 -17.44 -4.70
CA PRO A 155 4.55 -16.63 -4.80
C PRO A 155 5.59 -17.34 -5.64
N ASP A 156 6.24 -16.62 -6.55
CA ASP A 156 7.28 -17.17 -7.42
C ASP A 156 8.37 -16.13 -7.72
N VAL A 157 9.56 -16.58 -8.08
CA VAL A 157 10.66 -15.72 -8.53
C VAL A 157 11.32 -16.36 -9.76
N VAL A 158 11.25 -15.68 -10.88
CA VAL A 158 11.83 -16.12 -12.16
C VAL A 158 12.56 -14.96 -12.82
N ASP A 159 13.80 -15.15 -13.22
CA ASP A 159 14.59 -14.18 -14.00
C ASP A 159 14.63 -12.75 -13.37
N ASN A 160 14.88 -12.66 -12.06
CA ASN A 160 14.88 -11.42 -11.27
C ASN A 160 13.51 -10.71 -11.21
N LYS A 161 12.43 -11.41 -11.52
CA LYS A 161 11.06 -10.95 -11.32
C LYS A 161 10.40 -11.77 -10.23
N GLY A 162 9.76 -11.09 -9.30
CA GLY A 162 8.89 -11.70 -8.31
C GLY A 162 7.44 -11.64 -8.76
N TYR A 163 6.70 -12.69 -8.45
CA TYR A 163 5.28 -12.79 -8.72
C TYR A 163 4.53 -13.10 -7.44
N VAL A 164 3.38 -12.50 -7.29
CA VAL A 164 2.47 -12.79 -6.19
C VAL A 164 1.04 -12.70 -6.68
N SER A 165 0.24 -13.70 -6.30
CA SER A 165 -1.20 -13.68 -6.55
C SER A 165 -1.95 -13.46 -5.24
N VAL A 166 -3.11 -12.85 -5.32
CA VAL A 166 -4.03 -12.65 -4.20
C VAL A 166 -5.45 -12.90 -4.65
N CYS A 167 -6.27 -13.45 -3.76
CA CYS A 167 -7.70 -13.58 -3.96
C CYS A 167 -8.42 -12.67 -2.96
N ILE A 168 -9.33 -11.85 -3.45
CA ILE A 168 -10.10 -10.95 -2.60
C ILE A 168 -11.60 -11.23 -2.70
N ILE A 169 -12.28 -11.01 -1.60
CA ILE A 169 -13.75 -11.12 -1.50
C ILE A 169 -14.41 -9.89 -2.13
N PRO A 170 -15.70 -9.98 -2.54
CA PRO A 170 -16.41 -8.86 -3.14
C PRO A 170 -16.37 -7.58 -2.30
N TYR A 171 -16.48 -7.71 -0.98
CA TYR A 171 -16.42 -6.57 -0.06
C TYR A 171 -15.09 -5.79 -0.21
N THR A 172 -13.94 -6.48 -0.22
CA THR A 172 -12.64 -5.84 -0.40
C THR A 172 -12.51 -5.19 -1.78
N HIS A 173 -13.03 -5.84 -2.82
CA HIS A 173 -13.06 -5.28 -4.17
C HIS A 173 -13.85 -3.96 -4.20
N GLU A 174 -15.04 -3.92 -3.64
CA GLU A 174 -15.93 -2.75 -3.71
C GLU A 174 -15.48 -1.60 -2.79
N GLU A 175 -14.98 -1.92 -1.59
CA GLU A 175 -14.66 -0.92 -0.57
C GLU A 175 -13.24 -0.35 -0.70
N THR A 176 -12.44 -0.85 -1.65
CA THR A 176 -11.08 -0.39 -1.90
C THR A 176 -10.88 0.00 -3.37
N ASN A 177 -9.71 0.58 -3.67
CA ASN A 177 -9.37 0.91 -5.04
C ASN A 177 -9.02 -0.31 -5.92
N PHE A 178 -9.15 -1.53 -5.41
CA PHE A 178 -9.02 -2.75 -6.19
C PHE A 178 -9.99 -2.79 -7.37
N LYS A 179 -11.20 -2.24 -7.23
CA LYS A 179 -12.18 -2.12 -8.34
C LYS A 179 -11.68 -1.31 -9.54
N TYR A 180 -10.64 -0.49 -9.37
CA TYR A 180 -10.02 0.28 -10.47
C TYR A 180 -8.75 -0.39 -11.01
N ILE A 181 -8.25 -1.46 -10.36
CA ILE A 181 -7.05 -2.17 -10.80
C ILE A 181 -7.40 -3.07 -11.99
N LYS A 182 -6.63 -2.91 -13.05
CA LYS A 182 -6.68 -3.71 -14.27
C LYS A 182 -5.25 -4.08 -14.70
N GLU A 183 -5.12 -4.97 -15.67
CA GLU A 183 -3.82 -5.28 -16.25
C GLU A 183 -3.08 -4.01 -16.68
N GLY A 184 -1.81 -3.91 -16.33
CA GLY A 184 -0.96 -2.74 -16.52
C GLY A 184 -1.01 -1.71 -15.37
N THR A 185 -1.95 -1.81 -14.43
CA THR A 185 -2.02 -0.87 -13.28
C THR A 185 -0.80 -1.04 -12.38
N ILE A 186 -0.17 0.07 -12.01
CA ILE A 186 0.93 0.11 -11.05
C ILE A 186 0.37 0.28 -9.64
N VAL A 187 0.76 -0.61 -8.75
CA VAL A 187 0.37 -0.63 -7.34
C VAL A 187 1.59 -0.50 -6.43
N ASN A 188 1.37 -0.15 -5.17
CA ASN A 188 2.39 -0.21 -4.12
C ASN A 188 2.43 -1.59 -3.49
N ILE A 189 3.62 -2.12 -3.25
CA ILE A 189 3.82 -3.35 -2.48
C ILE A 189 4.67 -3.06 -1.23
N GLU A 190 4.21 -3.53 -0.08
CA GLU A 190 4.98 -3.58 1.17
C GLU A 190 5.02 -5.04 1.63
N PHE A 191 6.24 -5.57 1.76
CA PHE A 191 6.46 -6.93 2.25
C PHE A 191 6.35 -6.98 3.77
N ASP A 192 5.96 -8.14 4.30
CA ASP A 192 5.83 -8.32 5.74
C ASP A 192 7.15 -8.01 6.45
N ILE A 193 7.07 -7.14 7.44
CA ILE A 193 8.22 -6.69 8.23
C ILE A 193 8.96 -7.84 8.91
N LEU A 194 8.28 -8.93 9.24
CA LEU A 194 8.91 -10.12 9.84
C LEU A 194 9.93 -10.74 8.90
N GLY A 195 9.62 -10.83 7.59
CA GLY A 195 10.55 -11.32 6.58
C GLY A 195 11.82 -10.46 6.51
N LYS A 196 11.67 -9.15 6.58
CA LYS A 196 12.80 -8.19 6.54
C LYS A 196 13.72 -8.35 7.76
N TYR A 197 13.17 -8.47 8.96
CA TYR A 197 13.97 -8.69 10.16
C TYR A 197 14.66 -10.06 10.15
N LEU A 198 13.97 -11.13 9.77
CA LEU A 198 14.55 -12.49 9.70
C LEU A 198 15.69 -12.55 8.68
N SER A 199 15.50 -11.95 7.50
CA SER A 199 16.56 -11.86 6.48
C SER A 199 17.78 -11.11 6.99
N ARG A 200 17.58 -9.98 7.65
CA ARG A 200 18.70 -9.20 8.22
C ARG A 200 19.44 -9.98 9.32
N MET A 201 18.72 -10.62 10.22
CA MET A 201 19.31 -11.46 11.27
C MET A 201 20.11 -12.61 10.68
N SER A 202 19.59 -13.31 9.68
CA SER A 202 20.30 -14.39 8.99
C SER A 202 21.62 -13.94 8.35
N GLN A 203 21.70 -12.71 7.86
CA GLN A 203 22.95 -12.15 7.30
C GLN A 203 23.98 -11.82 8.39
N LEU A 204 23.54 -11.38 9.58
CA LEU A 204 24.43 -11.01 10.68
C LEU A 204 24.99 -12.23 11.42
N LEU A 205 24.39 -13.41 11.24
CA LEU A 205 24.83 -14.68 11.87
C LEU A 205 25.74 -15.52 10.97
N LYS A 206 25.96 -15.09 9.71
CA LYS A 206 26.94 -15.67 8.78
C LYS A 206 28.31 -15.01 8.89
#